data_8e45862137906d5e2212850781779c8b
#
_entry.id   8e45862137906d5e2212850781779c8b
#
_cell.length_a   1.000
_cell.length_b   1.000
_cell.length_c   1.000
_cell.angle_alpha   90.00
_cell.angle_beta   90.00
_cell.angle_gamma   90.00
#
_symmetry.space_group_name_H-M   'P 1'
#
loop_
_entity.id
_entity.type
_entity.pdbx_description
1 polymer ?
#
loop_
_entity_poly.entity_id
_entity_poly.type
_entity_poly.pdbx_seq_one_letter_code
_entity_poly.pdbx_strand_id
1 'polypeptide(L)'
;MSAIITSKFRLDTTEKFVDSLASNTFYMGLGRSNSWPDDTTPDDPYENDYTINTLWENMFAMKKCESVDIIYSSPRTLWTSGVTYSDYDDRDVNIEGKNYFVVSDNNNVFMCLKSGGVSTTNPDIAGVTTSGVIDHASTDGYIWKYMYTIPVDTGSKFLTASFIPVQYLTSAPDPGSDTALLNQWSVQDNAIDGAIYAIKIVSGGTGYTSAPTVTVSGNGTSATATATVTGGVITDIDMTGVGANYTKAVITVTGGGGSGASLRPVIGPSGGFGKDPRNDLRSHYVTI
;
A
#
# COMPACT_ATOMS: atom_id res chain seq x y z
N MET A 1 16.31 -7.44 -24.60
CA MET A 1 15.93 -6.85 -23.28
C MET A 1 14.41 -6.94 -23.18
N SER A 2 13.91 -7.55 -22.14
CA SER A 2 12.46 -7.48 -21.85
C SER A 2 12.08 -6.05 -21.46
N ALA A 3 10.94 -5.56 -21.94
CA ALA A 3 10.42 -4.26 -21.56
C ALA A 3 10.07 -4.25 -20.05
N ILE A 4 10.43 -3.18 -19.37
CA ILE A 4 10.06 -2.98 -17.96
C ILE A 4 8.81 -2.09 -17.93
N ILE A 5 7.70 -2.65 -17.46
CA ILE A 5 6.47 -1.90 -17.20
C ILE A 5 6.48 -1.53 -15.72
N THR A 6 6.60 -0.23 -15.43
CA THR A 6 6.63 0.26 -14.04
C THR A 6 5.23 0.34 -13.44
N SER A 7 5.13 0.25 -12.10
CA SER A 7 3.86 0.46 -11.39
C SER A 7 3.25 1.82 -11.69
N LYS A 8 4.08 2.86 -11.82
CA LYS A 8 3.61 4.19 -12.22
C LYS A 8 2.93 4.18 -13.58
N PHE A 9 3.53 3.51 -14.58
CA PHE A 9 2.91 3.41 -15.91
C PHE A 9 1.57 2.67 -15.86
N ARG A 10 1.47 1.59 -15.07
CA ARG A 10 0.22 0.86 -14.89
C ARG A 10 -0.85 1.74 -14.24
N LEU A 11 -0.50 2.46 -13.17
CA LEU A 11 -1.41 3.39 -12.50
C LEU A 11 -1.85 4.51 -13.44
N ASP A 12 -0.92 5.16 -14.16
CA ASP A 12 -1.24 6.22 -15.13
C ASP A 12 -2.19 5.70 -16.23
N THR A 13 -2.03 4.43 -16.65
CA THR A 13 -2.92 3.80 -17.64
C THR A 13 -4.31 3.58 -17.05
N THR A 14 -4.39 3.12 -15.80
CA THR A 14 -5.65 2.92 -15.09
C THR A 14 -6.37 4.26 -14.87
N GLU A 15 -5.64 5.30 -14.48
CA GLU A 15 -6.19 6.66 -14.33
C GLU A 15 -6.79 7.17 -15.63
N LYS A 16 -6.06 7.06 -16.75
CA LYS A 16 -6.57 7.46 -18.07
C LYS A 16 -7.80 6.67 -18.49
N PHE A 17 -7.89 5.38 -18.14
CA PHE A 17 -9.08 4.59 -18.41
C PHE A 17 -10.27 5.12 -17.59
N VAL A 18 -10.11 5.31 -16.28
CA VAL A 18 -11.16 5.85 -15.40
C VAL A 18 -11.58 7.26 -15.86
N ASP A 19 -10.63 8.13 -16.17
CA ASP A 19 -10.93 9.50 -16.65
C ASP A 19 -11.66 9.49 -18.00
N SER A 20 -11.39 8.51 -18.84
CA SER A 20 -12.04 8.39 -20.15
C SER A 20 -13.54 8.10 -20.07
N LEU A 21 -14.02 7.57 -18.94
CA LEU A 21 -15.45 7.32 -18.71
C LEU A 21 -16.28 8.60 -18.64
N ALA A 22 -15.66 9.73 -18.28
CA ALA A 22 -16.33 11.02 -18.28
C ALA A 22 -16.59 11.57 -19.69
N SER A 23 -15.79 11.16 -20.67
CA SER A 23 -15.84 11.67 -22.05
C SER A 23 -16.30 10.65 -23.08
N ASN A 24 -16.27 9.37 -22.76
CA ASN A 24 -16.65 8.28 -23.67
C ASN A 24 -17.76 7.43 -23.07
N THR A 25 -18.52 6.78 -23.92
CA THR A 25 -19.57 5.84 -23.51
C THR A 25 -19.04 4.41 -23.55
N PHE A 26 -19.02 3.75 -22.41
CA PHE A 26 -18.63 2.36 -22.26
C PHE A 26 -19.82 1.51 -21.85
N TYR A 27 -19.83 0.28 -22.33
CA TYR A 27 -20.80 -0.72 -21.96
C TYR A 27 -20.08 -1.97 -21.48
N MET A 28 -20.56 -2.54 -20.38
CA MET A 28 -20.17 -3.86 -19.93
C MET A 28 -21.19 -4.87 -20.42
N GLY A 29 -20.75 -5.81 -21.25
CA GLY A 29 -21.56 -6.92 -21.70
C GLY A 29 -21.36 -8.13 -20.83
N LEU A 30 -22.47 -8.82 -20.48
CA LEU A 30 -22.45 -10.11 -19.84
C LEU A 30 -22.82 -11.14 -20.92
N GLY A 31 -21.94 -12.05 -21.16
CA GLY A 31 -22.10 -13.01 -22.21
C GLY A 31 -21.50 -14.35 -21.86
N ARG A 32 -21.79 -15.23 -22.77
CA ARG A 32 -21.63 -16.64 -22.88
C ARG A 32 -22.64 -17.41 -22.03
N SER A 33 -23.71 -17.82 -22.69
CA SER A 33 -24.73 -18.71 -22.12
C SER A 33 -24.25 -20.16 -21.95
N ASN A 34 -23.22 -20.55 -22.70
CA ASN A 34 -22.64 -21.89 -22.65
C ASN A 34 -21.33 -21.87 -21.82
N SER A 35 -21.13 -22.89 -20.98
CA SER A 35 -19.87 -23.07 -20.27
C SER A 35 -18.71 -23.34 -21.24
N TRP A 36 -17.49 -23.02 -20.81
CA TRP A 36 -16.28 -23.44 -21.49
C TRP A 36 -16.11 -24.96 -21.35
N PRO A 37 -15.37 -25.64 -22.25
CA PRO A 37 -14.98 -27.03 -22.02
C PRO A 37 -14.28 -27.22 -20.67
N ASP A 38 -13.49 -26.23 -20.26
CA ASP A 38 -12.91 -26.07 -18.94
C ASP A 38 -13.01 -24.59 -18.53
N ASP A 39 -13.85 -24.26 -17.55
CA ASP A 39 -14.06 -22.90 -17.07
C ASP A 39 -12.82 -22.32 -16.34
N THR A 40 -11.85 -23.14 -15.97
CA THR A 40 -10.60 -22.72 -15.34
C THR A 40 -9.52 -22.32 -16.36
N THR A 41 -9.65 -22.77 -17.59
CA THR A 41 -8.73 -22.52 -18.71
C THR A 41 -9.50 -22.09 -19.96
N PRO A 42 -10.14 -20.92 -19.97
CA PRO A 42 -10.82 -20.41 -21.18
C PRO A 42 -9.85 -20.20 -22.32
N ASP A 43 -10.34 -20.37 -23.55
CA ASP A 43 -9.53 -20.09 -24.74
C ASP A 43 -9.01 -18.66 -24.75
N ASP A 44 -7.81 -18.46 -25.29
CA ASP A 44 -7.26 -17.13 -25.50
C ASP A 44 -8.16 -16.29 -26.44
N PRO A 45 -8.37 -15.00 -26.14
CA PRO A 45 -9.16 -14.14 -27.00
C PRO A 45 -8.45 -13.92 -28.35
N TYR A 46 -9.20 -14.05 -29.43
CA TYR A 46 -8.74 -13.74 -30.79
C TYR A 46 -9.42 -12.48 -31.31
N GLU A 47 -8.66 -11.61 -31.94
CA GLU A 47 -9.19 -10.44 -32.65
C GLU A 47 -9.49 -10.83 -34.09
N ASN A 48 -10.70 -11.29 -34.34
CA ASN A 48 -11.22 -11.54 -35.67
C ASN A 48 -12.75 -11.38 -35.73
N ASP A 49 -13.29 -11.17 -36.93
CA ASP A 49 -14.73 -10.91 -37.12
C ASP A 49 -15.62 -12.03 -36.59
N TYR A 50 -15.20 -13.28 -36.74
CA TYR A 50 -15.95 -14.43 -36.22
C TYR A 50 -16.08 -14.40 -34.70
N THR A 51 -14.99 -14.13 -33.99
CA THR A 51 -15.00 -14.05 -32.54
C THR A 51 -15.86 -12.89 -32.05
N ILE A 52 -15.75 -11.73 -32.69
CA ILE A 52 -16.55 -10.54 -32.37
C ILE A 52 -18.05 -10.84 -32.58
N ASN A 53 -18.43 -11.44 -33.70
CA ASN A 53 -19.82 -11.80 -33.94
C ASN A 53 -20.32 -12.84 -32.94
N THR A 54 -19.52 -13.84 -32.58
CA THR A 54 -19.86 -14.85 -31.57
C THR A 54 -20.04 -14.22 -30.18
N LEU A 55 -19.24 -13.22 -29.82
CA LEU A 55 -19.43 -12.47 -28.57
C LEU A 55 -20.79 -11.76 -28.55
N TRP A 56 -21.18 -11.09 -29.64
CA TRP A 56 -22.46 -10.41 -29.74
C TRP A 56 -23.64 -11.42 -29.67
N GLU A 57 -23.56 -12.52 -30.37
CA GLU A 57 -24.60 -13.56 -30.37
C GLU A 57 -24.79 -14.22 -29.00
N ASN A 58 -23.72 -14.34 -28.22
CA ASN A 58 -23.75 -14.95 -26.90
C ASN A 58 -24.01 -13.97 -25.75
N MET A 59 -24.12 -12.68 -26.04
CA MET A 59 -24.38 -11.65 -25.04
C MET A 59 -25.86 -11.70 -24.62
N PHE A 60 -26.12 -11.83 -23.31
CA PHE A 60 -27.47 -11.86 -22.76
C PHE A 60 -27.85 -10.64 -21.91
N ALA A 61 -26.88 -9.82 -21.52
CA ALA A 61 -27.11 -8.58 -20.81
C ALA A 61 -26.04 -7.55 -21.14
N MET A 62 -26.40 -6.27 -21.07
CA MET A 62 -25.47 -5.14 -21.26
C MET A 62 -25.87 -4.00 -20.32
N LYS A 63 -24.88 -3.40 -19.68
CA LYS A 63 -25.05 -2.21 -18.84
C LYS A 63 -24.13 -1.11 -19.34
N LYS A 64 -24.63 0.12 -19.47
CA LYS A 64 -23.79 1.30 -19.64
C LYS A 64 -23.01 1.52 -18.34
N CYS A 65 -21.69 1.67 -18.45
CA CYS A 65 -20.83 2.01 -17.32
C CYS A 65 -20.74 3.52 -17.15
N GLU A 66 -20.96 3.96 -15.91
CA GLU A 66 -20.77 5.34 -15.50
C GLU A 66 -19.61 5.41 -14.49
N SER A 67 -19.13 6.60 -14.16
CA SER A 67 -18.02 6.77 -13.21
C SER A 67 -18.31 6.19 -11.81
N VAL A 68 -19.57 6.09 -11.43
CA VAL A 68 -20.04 5.50 -10.16
C VAL A 68 -20.07 3.96 -10.17
N ASP A 69 -19.88 3.35 -11.34
CA ASP A 69 -19.85 1.90 -11.50
C ASP A 69 -18.42 1.34 -11.51
N ILE A 70 -17.42 2.19 -11.41
CA ILE A 70 -16.01 1.80 -11.52
C ILE A 70 -15.20 2.42 -10.39
N ILE A 71 -14.31 1.63 -9.79
CA ILE A 71 -13.39 2.09 -8.75
C ILE A 71 -12.01 1.48 -8.92
N TYR A 72 -10.97 2.23 -8.51
CA TYR A 72 -9.62 1.68 -8.37
C TYR A 72 -9.60 0.53 -7.38
N SER A 73 -8.81 -0.48 -7.64
CA SER A 73 -8.75 -1.67 -6.80
C SER A 73 -7.34 -2.19 -6.61
N SER A 74 -7.13 -2.83 -5.48
CA SER A 74 -5.89 -3.54 -5.14
C SER A 74 -6.20 -4.94 -4.63
N PRO A 75 -5.27 -5.91 -4.74
CA PRO A 75 -5.47 -7.24 -4.18
C PRO A 75 -5.82 -7.20 -2.69
N ARG A 76 -6.72 -8.08 -2.25
CA ARG A 76 -7.17 -8.12 -0.86
C ARG A 76 -6.28 -9.03 -0.03
N THR A 77 -5.71 -8.51 1.05
CA THR A 77 -5.05 -9.27 2.11
C THR A 77 -5.76 -8.99 3.42
N LEU A 78 -6.42 -9.99 4.01
CA LEU A 78 -7.03 -9.86 5.34
C LEU A 78 -5.95 -9.93 6.42
N TRP A 79 -6.06 -9.06 7.42
CA TRP A 79 -5.26 -9.21 8.61
C TRP A 79 -5.71 -10.46 9.39
N THR A 80 -4.76 -11.25 9.82
CA THR A 80 -4.99 -12.46 10.61
C THR A 80 -3.88 -12.60 11.65
N SER A 81 -4.24 -12.86 12.90
CA SER A 81 -3.27 -13.11 13.95
C SER A 81 -2.43 -14.36 13.65
N GLY A 82 -1.15 -14.31 13.97
CA GLY A 82 -0.22 -15.41 13.72
C GLY A 82 0.45 -15.40 12.33
N VAL A 83 0.15 -14.41 11.49
CA VAL A 83 0.74 -14.25 10.15
C VAL A 83 1.87 -13.23 10.19
N THR A 84 2.89 -13.44 9.36
CA THR A 84 3.95 -12.46 9.12
C THR A 84 3.63 -11.64 7.88
N TYR A 85 3.62 -10.32 8.02
CA TYR A 85 3.42 -9.37 6.94
C TYR A 85 4.73 -8.70 6.54
N SER A 86 4.89 -8.46 5.26
CA SER A 86 6.05 -7.73 4.75
C SER A 86 5.90 -6.24 5.03
N ASP A 87 6.98 -5.57 5.35
CA ASP A 87 7.01 -4.13 5.39
C ASP A 87 7.19 -3.54 3.98
N TYR A 88 6.72 -2.31 3.80
CA TYR A 88 6.98 -1.54 2.58
C TYR A 88 8.48 -1.38 2.36
N ASP A 89 8.91 -1.52 1.10
CA ASP A 89 10.30 -1.32 0.70
C ASP A 89 10.35 -0.58 -0.65
N ASP A 90 10.91 0.62 -0.64
CA ASP A 90 11.06 1.48 -1.81
C ASP A 90 11.95 0.89 -2.91
N ARG A 91 12.78 -0.10 -2.58
CA ARG A 91 13.71 -0.77 -3.50
C ARG A 91 13.28 -2.18 -3.90
N ASP A 92 12.19 -2.67 -3.35
CA ASP A 92 11.69 -3.99 -3.71
C ASP A 92 10.90 -3.93 -5.01
N VAL A 93 11.50 -4.47 -6.07
CA VAL A 93 10.88 -4.54 -7.40
C VAL A 93 9.69 -5.50 -7.46
N ASN A 94 9.54 -6.39 -6.48
CA ASN A 94 8.48 -7.39 -6.38
C ASN A 94 7.48 -7.09 -5.26
N ILE A 95 7.43 -5.86 -4.76
CA ILE A 95 6.57 -5.49 -3.63
C ILE A 95 5.09 -5.77 -3.90
N GLU A 96 4.65 -5.69 -5.16
CA GLU A 96 3.27 -5.97 -5.56
C GLU A 96 2.84 -7.42 -5.29
N GLY A 97 3.78 -8.37 -5.24
CA GLY A 97 3.55 -9.77 -4.90
C GLY A 97 3.59 -10.05 -3.39
N LYS A 98 3.74 -9.03 -2.54
CA LYS A 98 3.87 -9.17 -1.10
C LYS A 98 2.66 -8.64 -0.35
N ASN A 99 2.42 -9.20 0.82
CA ASN A 99 1.36 -8.77 1.75
C ASN A 99 1.85 -7.61 2.64
N TYR A 100 2.20 -6.45 2.03
CA TYR A 100 2.69 -5.26 2.73
C TYR A 100 1.57 -4.31 3.17
N PHE A 101 0.33 -4.63 2.88
CA PHE A 101 -0.86 -3.96 3.40
C PHE A 101 -1.94 -4.99 3.71
N VAL A 102 -2.83 -4.63 4.61
CA VAL A 102 -3.89 -5.51 5.09
C VAL A 102 -5.21 -4.75 5.23
N VAL A 103 -6.29 -5.51 5.22
CA VAL A 103 -7.64 -5.05 5.58
C VAL A 103 -8.06 -5.75 6.85
N SER A 104 -8.53 -5.00 7.84
CA SER A 104 -9.09 -5.53 9.06
C SER A 104 -10.55 -5.95 8.90
N ASP A 105 -11.10 -6.62 9.91
CA ASP A 105 -12.52 -7.01 9.95
C ASP A 105 -13.47 -5.80 9.97
N ASN A 106 -12.98 -4.62 10.39
CA ASN A 106 -13.72 -3.36 10.37
C ASN A 106 -13.60 -2.61 9.04
N ASN A 107 -13.06 -3.25 7.99
CA ASN A 107 -12.79 -2.67 6.67
C ASN A 107 -11.79 -1.50 6.70
N ASN A 108 -10.97 -1.39 7.73
CA ASN A 108 -9.85 -0.45 7.76
C ASN A 108 -8.66 -1.01 7.00
N VAL A 109 -8.06 -0.18 6.16
CA VAL A 109 -6.89 -0.55 5.34
C VAL A 109 -5.65 0.03 6.00
N PHE A 110 -4.67 -0.84 6.25
CA PHE A 110 -3.39 -0.49 6.87
C PHE A 110 -2.23 -0.93 5.99
N MET A 111 -1.23 -0.07 5.84
CA MET A 111 0.03 -0.42 5.21
C MET A 111 1.10 -0.69 6.29
N CYS A 112 1.88 -1.74 6.11
CA CYS A 112 2.96 -2.10 7.01
C CYS A 112 4.20 -1.24 6.70
N LEU A 113 4.58 -0.38 7.64
CA LEU A 113 5.78 0.45 7.54
C LEU A 113 7.02 -0.26 8.12
N LYS A 114 6.82 -1.05 9.18
CA LYS A 114 7.86 -1.88 9.82
C LYS A 114 7.25 -3.21 10.22
N SER A 115 7.88 -4.30 9.82
CA SER A 115 7.49 -5.66 10.23
C SER A 115 8.17 -6.04 11.53
N GLY A 116 7.41 -6.62 12.46
CA GLY A 116 7.89 -7.14 13.74
C GLY A 116 8.04 -8.66 13.78
N GLY A 117 7.85 -9.35 12.64
CA GLY A 117 7.85 -10.80 12.58
C GLY A 117 6.43 -11.37 12.53
N VAL A 118 6.00 -12.12 13.55
CA VAL A 118 4.63 -12.66 13.62
C VAL A 118 3.70 -11.62 14.22
N SER A 119 2.71 -11.17 13.46
CA SER A 119 1.72 -10.19 13.92
C SER A 119 0.70 -10.86 14.86
N THR A 120 0.56 -10.31 16.05
CA THR A 120 -0.37 -10.80 17.08
C THR A 120 -1.38 -9.74 17.53
N THR A 121 -1.09 -8.48 17.25
CA THR A 121 -1.90 -7.33 17.66
C THR A 121 -2.62 -6.73 16.47
N ASN A 122 -3.96 -6.70 16.52
CA ASN A 122 -4.78 -6.12 15.45
C ASN A 122 -4.51 -4.60 15.35
N PRO A 123 -4.18 -4.06 14.16
CA PRO A 123 -3.96 -2.63 13.96
C PRO A 123 -5.17 -1.75 14.29
N ASP A 124 -6.38 -2.29 14.32
CA ASP A 124 -7.60 -1.54 14.67
C ASP A 124 -7.67 -1.10 16.14
N ILE A 125 -6.88 -1.70 17.03
CA ILE A 125 -7.01 -1.51 18.49
C ILE A 125 -6.63 -0.08 18.93
N ALA A 126 -5.69 0.56 18.25
CA ALA A 126 -5.13 1.84 18.67
C ALA A 126 -5.96 3.07 18.27
N GLY A 127 -6.97 2.91 17.42
CA GLY A 127 -7.71 4.02 16.83
C GLY A 127 -6.89 4.80 15.77
N VAL A 128 -7.56 5.66 15.03
CA VAL A 128 -6.91 6.47 13.98
C VAL A 128 -6.44 7.79 14.57
N THR A 129 -5.16 8.08 14.41
CA THR A 129 -4.57 9.39 14.75
C THR A 129 -4.48 10.27 13.48
N THR A 130 -4.26 11.56 13.65
CA THR A 130 -4.08 12.51 12.51
C THR A 130 -2.91 12.13 11.59
N SER A 131 -1.85 11.54 12.14
CA SER A 131 -0.74 11.00 11.35
C SER A 131 -1.06 9.67 10.70
N GLY A 132 -2.09 8.95 11.18
CA GLY A 132 -2.44 7.60 10.78
C GLY A 132 -1.43 6.53 11.18
N VAL A 133 -0.37 6.86 11.92
CA VAL A 133 0.64 5.88 12.35
C VAL A 133 0.19 5.18 13.62
N ILE A 134 0.20 3.86 13.61
CA ILE A 134 -0.15 2.99 14.70
C ILE A 134 1.07 2.14 15.03
N ASP A 135 1.65 2.41 16.20
CA ASP A 135 2.89 1.80 16.66
C ASP A 135 2.61 0.69 17.66
N HIS A 136 2.90 -0.54 17.27
CA HIS A 136 2.84 -1.74 18.10
C HIS A 136 4.25 -2.25 18.48
N ALA A 137 5.27 -1.40 18.41
CA ALA A 137 6.65 -1.80 18.71
C ALA A 137 6.80 -2.45 20.11
N SER A 138 5.99 -2.05 21.07
CA SER A 138 5.97 -2.62 22.43
C SER A 138 5.25 -3.97 22.55
N THR A 139 4.53 -4.42 21.52
CA THR A 139 3.74 -5.66 21.54
C THR A 139 4.29 -6.70 20.56
N ASP A 140 4.12 -6.48 19.26
CA ASP A 140 4.58 -7.40 18.21
C ASP A 140 5.60 -6.80 17.26
N GLY A 141 6.04 -5.55 17.50
CA GLY A 141 7.09 -4.87 16.76
C GLY A 141 6.63 -4.25 15.44
N TYR A 142 5.34 -4.31 15.12
CA TYR A 142 4.81 -3.73 13.91
C TYR A 142 4.58 -2.22 14.02
N ILE A 143 4.82 -1.51 12.91
CA ILE A 143 4.35 -0.14 12.71
C ILE A 143 3.46 -0.13 11.47
N TRP A 144 2.20 0.25 11.67
CA TRP A 144 1.19 0.33 10.62
C TRP A 144 0.87 1.78 10.27
N LYS A 145 0.50 2.01 9.03
CA LYS A 145 -0.08 3.27 8.56
C LYS A 145 -1.53 3.02 8.19
N TYR A 146 -2.47 3.66 8.89
CA TYR A 146 -3.85 3.70 8.45
C TYR A 146 -3.94 4.50 7.15
N MET A 147 -4.62 3.95 6.17
CA MET A 147 -4.80 4.54 4.86
C MET A 147 -6.20 5.13 4.70
N TYR A 148 -7.21 4.32 4.89
CA TYR A 148 -8.63 4.68 4.84
C TYR A 148 -9.49 3.54 5.37
N THR A 149 -10.77 3.83 5.59
CA THR A 149 -11.82 2.83 5.83
C THR A 149 -12.65 2.66 4.58
N ILE A 150 -12.92 1.43 4.15
CA ILE A 150 -13.80 1.14 3.02
C ILE A 150 -15.23 1.48 3.46
N PRO A 151 -15.90 2.51 2.87
CA PRO A 151 -17.27 2.86 3.21
C PRO A 151 -18.24 1.71 2.92
N VAL A 152 -19.31 1.59 3.70
CA VAL A 152 -20.26 0.47 3.60
C VAL A 152 -20.88 0.35 2.20
N ASP A 153 -21.32 1.46 1.62
CA ASP A 153 -21.88 1.50 0.26
C ASP A 153 -20.87 1.19 -0.82
N THR A 154 -19.64 1.66 -0.69
CA THR A 154 -18.53 1.30 -1.58
C THR A 154 -18.18 -0.18 -1.44
N GLY A 155 -18.09 -0.68 -0.21
CA GLY A 155 -17.81 -2.07 0.08
C GLY A 155 -18.91 -3.00 -0.47
N SER A 156 -20.18 -2.64 -0.33
CA SER A 156 -21.29 -3.44 -0.85
C SER A 156 -21.29 -3.62 -2.37
N LYS A 157 -20.68 -2.69 -3.11
CA LYS A 157 -20.58 -2.73 -4.58
C LYS A 157 -19.29 -3.37 -5.07
N PHE A 158 -18.14 -3.07 -4.44
CA PHE A 158 -16.83 -3.29 -5.03
C PHE A 158 -15.88 -4.16 -4.19
N LEU A 159 -16.20 -4.43 -2.92
CA LEU A 159 -15.38 -5.30 -2.09
C LEU A 159 -15.64 -6.76 -2.47
N THR A 160 -14.60 -7.44 -2.94
CA THR A 160 -14.69 -8.86 -3.32
C THR A 160 -13.80 -9.73 -2.42
N ALA A 161 -13.83 -11.04 -2.66
CA ALA A 161 -12.90 -11.96 -1.98
C ALA A 161 -11.43 -11.69 -2.34
N SER A 162 -11.17 -11.17 -3.55
CA SER A 162 -9.83 -11.02 -4.11
C SER A 162 -9.34 -9.57 -4.18
N PHE A 163 -10.25 -8.59 -4.16
CA PHE A 163 -9.92 -7.17 -4.36
C PHE A 163 -10.61 -6.28 -3.34
N ILE A 164 -9.93 -5.19 -2.98
CA ILE A 164 -10.46 -4.06 -2.21
C ILE A 164 -10.61 -2.84 -3.10
N PRO A 165 -11.72 -2.07 -2.95
CA PRO A 165 -11.84 -0.76 -3.58
C PRO A 165 -10.86 0.22 -2.92
N VAL A 166 -10.19 1.04 -3.73
CA VAL A 166 -9.25 2.06 -3.25
C VAL A 166 -9.82 3.44 -3.52
N GLN A 167 -10.03 4.19 -2.45
CA GLN A 167 -10.57 5.53 -2.48
C GLN A 167 -9.45 6.58 -2.36
N TYR A 168 -9.58 7.64 -3.16
CA TYR A 168 -8.73 8.82 -3.10
C TYR A 168 -9.61 10.07 -3.02
N LEU A 169 -9.33 10.94 -2.06
CA LEU A 169 -10.06 12.19 -1.88
C LEU A 169 -9.30 13.34 -2.56
N THR A 170 -9.95 14.03 -3.46
CA THR A 170 -9.37 15.17 -4.19
C THR A 170 -9.52 16.51 -3.47
N SER A 171 -10.40 16.56 -2.47
CA SER A 171 -10.67 17.74 -1.64
C SER A 171 -11.14 17.34 -0.25
N ALA A 172 -11.06 18.27 0.69
CA ALA A 172 -11.58 18.06 2.04
C ALA A 172 -13.08 17.72 1.99
N PRO A 173 -13.52 16.67 2.69
CA PRO A 173 -14.94 16.39 2.85
C PRO A 173 -15.59 17.46 3.75
N ASP A 174 -16.91 17.62 3.63
CA ASP A 174 -17.65 18.52 4.50
C ASP A 174 -17.53 18.08 5.98
N PRO A 175 -17.54 19.02 6.94
CA PRO A 175 -17.39 18.71 8.37
C PRO A 175 -18.44 17.75 8.95
N GLY A 176 -19.59 17.60 8.29
CA GLY A 176 -20.64 16.65 8.64
C GLY A 176 -20.56 15.30 7.93
N SER A 177 -19.50 15.06 7.17
CA SER A 177 -19.28 13.80 6.46
C SER A 177 -19.01 12.64 7.42
N ASP A 178 -19.08 11.42 6.89
CA ASP A 178 -18.69 10.20 7.61
C ASP A 178 -17.29 10.34 8.20
N THR A 179 -17.15 9.92 9.45
CA THR A 179 -15.86 9.92 10.19
C THR A 179 -14.76 9.20 9.42
N ALA A 180 -15.07 8.17 8.66
CA ALA A 180 -14.11 7.45 7.81
C ALA A 180 -13.49 8.38 6.75
N LEU A 181 -14.31 9.23 6.09
CA LEU A 181 -13.83 10.20 5.10
C LEU A 181 -12.98 11.30 5.76
N LEU A 182 -13.41 11.79 6.92
CA LEU A 182 -12.67 12.80 7.68
C LEU A 182 -11.30 12.25 8.14
N ASN A 183 -11.25 11.01 8.60
CA ASN A 183 -10.01 10.34 8.99
C ASN A 183 -9.08 10.13 7.79
N GLN A 184 -9.63 9.65 6.66
CA GLN A 184 -8.86 9.51 5.43
C GLN A 184 -8.26 10.85 4.99
N TRP A 185 -9.08 11.90 4.96
CA TRP A 185 -8.59 13.23 4.60
C TRP A 185 -7.50 13.72 5.54
N SER A 186 -7.70 13.54 6.86
CA SER A 186 -6.69 13.90 7.85
C SER A 186 -5.34 13.21 7.56
N VAL A 187 -5.35 11.93 7.21
CA VAL A 187 -4.13 11.19 6.86
C VAL A 187 -3.52 11.68 5.55
N GLN A 188 -4.34 11.96 4.54
CA GLN A 188 -3.88 12.48 3.25
C GLN A 188 -3.27 13.88 3.38
N ASP A 189 -3.92 14.76 4.16
CA ASP A 189 -3.51 16.15 4.32
C ASP A 189 -2.25 16.30 5.19
N ASN A 190 -2.11 15.43 6.21
CA ASN A 190 -0.94 15.39 7.08
C ASN A 190 0.17 14.43 6.61
N ALA A 191 0.11 13.93 5.37
CA ALA A 191 1.19 13.13 4.81
C ALA A 191 2.46 13.96 4.67
N ILE A 192 3.61 13.40 5.07
CA ILE A 192 4.89 14.09 5.08
C ILE A 192 5.74 13.57 3.93
N ASP A 193 5.99 14.43 2.94
CA ASP A 193 6.81 14.06 1.79
C ASP A 193 8.24 13.73 2.24
N GLY A 194 8.76 12.62 1.73
CA GLY A 194 10.11 12.16 2.05
C GLY A 194 10.34 11.79 3.51
N ALA A 195 9.31 11.51 4.31
CA ALA A 195 9.47 10.99 5.66
C ALA A 195 10.06 9.58 5.66
N ILE A 196 10.91 9.31 6.66
CA ILE A 196 11.54 8.00 6.89
C ILE A 196 10.89 7.39 8.13
N TYR A 197 9.97 6.43 7.93
CA TYR A 197 9.29 5.76 9.03
C TYR A 197 10.00 4.47 9.48
N ALA A 198 10.90 3.94 8.66
CA ALA A 198 11.62 2.72 8.98
C ALA A 198 13.06 2.75 8.43
N ILE A 199 13.96 2.09 9.13
CA ILE A 199 15.32 1.81 8.71
C ILE A 199 15.51 0.31 8.70
N LYS A 200 15.85 -0.25 7.54
CA LYS A 200 16.14 -1.68 7.40
C LYS A 200 17.54 -2.01 7.86
N ILE A 201 17.68 -3.06 8.66
CA ILE A 201 18.96 -3.63 9.07
C ILE A 201 19.40 -4.60 7.98
N VAL A 202 20.37 -4.19 7.15
CA VAL A 202 21.01 -5.05 6.15
C VAL A 202 22.01 -5.98 6.83
N SER A 203 22.75 -5.43 7.82
CA SER A 203 23.62 -6.17 8.72
C SER A 203 23.65 -5.47 10.07
N GLY A 204 23.42 -6.20 11.15
CA GLY A 204 23.47 -5.66 12.52
C GLY A 204 24.88 -5.42 13.05
N GLY A 205 25.93 -5.83 12.34
CA GLY A 205 27.32 -5.77 12.79
C GLY A 205 27.60 -6.68 13.99
N THR A 206 28.72 -6.46 14.65
CA THR A 206 29.12 -7.25 15.83
C THR A 206 29.96 -6.43 16.82
N GLY A 207 30.08 -6.91 18.06
CA GLY A 207 30.95 -6.33 19.07
C GLY A 207 30.43 -5.07 19.75
N TYR A 208 29.17 -4.72 19.58
CA TYR A 208 28.55 -3.59 20.24
C TYR A 208 28.38 -3.87 21.74
N THR A 209 28.94 -3.01 22.57
CA THR A 209 28.81 -3.09 24.05
C THR A 209 27.77 -2.09 24.60
N SER A 210 27.39 -1.12 23.79
CA SER A 210 26.31 -0.15 24.06
C SER A 210 25.63 0.26 22.74
N ALA A 211 24.48 0.92 22.86
CA ALA A 211 23.77 1.44 21.67
C ALA A 211 24.67 2.46 20.92
N PRO A 212 24.94 2.26 19.63
CA PRO A 212 25.68 3.23 18.81
C PRO A 212 24.81 4.43 18.46
N THR A 213 25.43 5.53 18.07
CA THR A 213 24.74 6.67 17.46
C THR A 213 24.36 6.36 16.02
N VAL A 214 23.07 6.53 15.70
CA VAL A 214 22.53 6.40 14.34
C VAL A 214 22.30 7.80 13.78
N THR A 215 22.98 8.14 12.68
CA THR A 215 22.87 9.43 12.03
C THR A 215 22.25 9.26 10.65
N VAL A 216 21.16 9.97 10.40
CA VAL A 216 20.52 10.06 9.08
C VAL A 216 21.06 11.30 8.36
N SER A 217 21.67 11.09 7.20
CA SER A 217 22.23 12.17 6.36
C SER A 217 21.62 12.10 4.98
N GLY A 218 21.33 13.25 4.37
CA GLY A 218 20.73 13.31 3.03
C GLY A 218 20.31 14.71 2.65
N ASN A 219 19.40 14.81 1.68
CA ASN A 219 18.88 16.10 1.22
C ASN A 219 17.63 16.58 1.97
N GLY A 220 17.06 15.73 2.85
CA GLY A 220 15.97 16.09 3.76
C GLY A 220 16.47 16.61 5.10
N THR A 221 15.55 16.74 6.06
CA THR A 221 15.83 17.34 7.38
C THR A 221 15.17 16.56 8.52
N SER A 222 15.77 16.62 9.70
CA SER A 222 15.16 16.28 11.00
C SER A 222 14.77 14.79 11.22
N ALA A 223 15.30 13.87 10.41
CA ALA A 223 15.14 12.45 10.71
C ALA A 223 16.14 12.03 11.80
N THR A 224 15.64 11.37 12.85
CA THR A 224 16.43 10.88 13.98
C THR A 224 16.00 9.47 14.35
N ALA A 225 16.97 8.67 14.80
CA ALA A 225 16.71 7.29 15.16
C ALA A 225 17.61 6.83 16.31
N THR A 226 17.16 5.78 17.03
CA THR A 226 17.93 5.10 18.08
C THR A 226 18.08 3.63 17.73
N ALA A 227 19.20 3.03 18.14
CA ALA A 227 19.49 1.62 17.92
C ALA A 227 19.33 0.82 19.20
N THR A 228 18.75 -0.37 19.10
CA THR A 228 18.72 -1.39 20.16
C THR A 228 19.77 -2.44 19.86
N VAL A 229 20.58 -2.79 20.88
CA VAL A 229 21.65 -3.80 20.78
C VAL A 229 21.30 -4.97 21.68
N THR A 230 21.35 -6.18 21.10
CA THR A 230 21.19 -7.44 21.84
C THR A 230 22.28 -8.40 21.44
N GLY A 231 23.00 -8.95 22.44
CA GLY A 231 24.08 -9.90 22.16
C GLY A 231 25.25 -9.34 21.35
N GLY A 232 25.49 -8.02 21.40
CA GLY A 232 26.57 -7.35 20.66
C GLY A 232 26.24 -7.05 19.20
N VAL A 233 24.97 -7.18 18.80
CA VAL A 233 24.47 -6.95 17.43
C VAL A 233 23.34 -5.90 17.50
N ILE A 234 23.24 -5.02 16.50
CA ILE A 234 22.07 -4.14 16.37
C ILE A 234 20.91 -5.00 15.90
N THR A 235 19.88 -5.10 16.72
CA THR A 235 18.70 -5.95 16.47
C THR A 235 17.47 -5.15 16.08
N ASP A 236 17.43 -3.86 16.42
CA ASP A 236 16.32 -2.99 16.05
C ASP A 236 16.74 -1.53 15.91
N ILE A 237 15.96 -0.77 15.12
CA ILE A 237 16.10 0.67 14.93
C ILE A 237 14.72 1.30 15.06
N ASP A 238 14.60 2.22 16.02
CA ASP A 238 13.39 3.00 16.23
C ASP A 238 13.58 4.44 15.75
N MET A 239 12.63 4.92 14.96
CA MET A 239 12.59 6.31 14.51
C MET A 239 12.06 7.19 15.64
N THR A 240 12.86 8.14 16.09
CA THR A 240 12.46 9.17 17.08
C THR A 240 11.99 10.46 16.44
N GLY A 241 12.30 10.63 15.14
CA GLY A 241 11.79 11.69 14.29
C GLY A 241 11.83 11.23 12.85
N VAL A 242 10.69 11.28 12.14
CA VAL A 242 10.59 10.76 10.77
C VAL A 242 11.22 11.69 9.72
N GLY A 243 11.46 12.97 10.06
CA GLY A 243 11.99 13.97 9.15
C GLY A 243 11.05 14.28 7.98
N ALA A 244 11.57 15.05 7.00
CA ALA A 244 10.83 15.42 5.79
C ALA A 244 11.76 15.70 4.62
N ASN A 245 11.20 15.69 3.41
CA ASN A 245 11.84 16.10 2.15
C ASN A 245 13.06 15.24 1.74
N TYR A 246 13.16 14.01 2.25
CA TYR A 246 14.19 13.09 1.79
C TYR A 246 13.79 12.46 0.45
N THR A 247 14.66 12.60 -0.55
CA THR A 247 14.65 11.78 -1.76
C THR A 247 15.90 10.88 -1.83
N LYS A 248 16.88 11.20 -0.99
CA LYS A 248 18.12 10.41 -0.80
C LYS A 248 18.56 10.51 0.65
N ALA A 249 18.84 9.39 1.25
CA ALA A 249 19.39 9.33 2.60
C ALA A 249 20.38 8.18 2.74
N VAL A 250 21.34 8.37 3.65
CA VAL A 250 22.35 7.38 4.04
C VAL A 250 22.36 7.33 5.57
N ILE A 251 22.47 6.13 6.10
CA ILE A 251 22.57 5.91 7.54
C ILE A 251 24.02 5.64 7.91
N THR A 252 24.53 6.38 8.88
CA THR A 252 25.85 6.19 9.47
C THR A 252 25.71 5.71 10.91
N VAL A 253 26.44 4.68 11.28
CA VAL A 253 26.48 4.13 12.64
C VAL A 253 27.86 4.41 13.23
N THR A 254 27.91 5.06 14.41
CA THR A 254 29.16 5.42 15.08
C THR A 254 29.10 5.11 16.56
N GLY A 255 30.26 4.77 17.16
CA GLY A 255 30.34 4.44 18.59
C GLY A 255 29.84 3.05 18.94
N GLY A 256 29.50 2.85 20.21
CA GLY A 256 29.01 1.55 20.73
C GLY A 256 30.03 0.44 20.83
N GLY A 257 31.29 0.64 20.41
CA GLY A 257 32.38 -0.35 20.48
C GLY A 257 32.37 -1.43 19.41
N GLY A 258 31.30 -1.54 18.62
CA GLY A 258 31.15 -2.52 17.55
C GLY A 258 31.50 -2.00 16.15
N SER A 259 31.36 -2.85 15.15
CA SER A 259 31.58 -2.52 13.74
C SER A 259 30.79 -3.41 12.78
N GLY A 260 30.81 -3.06 11.47
CA GLY A 260 30.20 -3.88 10.42
C GLY A 260 28.67 -3.74 10.29
N ALA A 261 28.04 -2.84 11.02
CA ALA A 261 26.62 -2.55 10.81
C ALA A 261 26.40 -1.85 9.46
N SER A 262 25.37 -2.27 8.76
CA SER A 262 24.88 -1.67 7.51
C SER A 262 23.39 -1.47 7.60
N LEU A 263 22.96 -0.23 7.52
CA LEU A 263 21.58 0.18 7.66
C LEU A 263 21.11 0.94 6.41
N ARG A 264 19.84 0.81 6.07
CA ARG A 264 19.25 1.46 4.91
C ARG A 264 17.92 2.14 5.27
N PRO A 265 17.74 3.44 4.98
CA PRO A 265 16.46 4.09 5.17
C PRO A 265 15.44 3.58 4.14
N VAL A 266 14.17 3.52 4.53
CA VAL A 266 13.02 3.32 3.64
C VAL A 266 12.37 4.68 3.46
N ILE A 267 12.41 5.17 2.22
CA ILE A 267 11.82 6.48 1.85
C ILE A 267 10.44 6.22 1.25
N GLY A 268 9.44 6.98 1.70
CA GLY A 268 8.07 6.86 1.23
C GLY A 268 7.89 7.29 -0.23
N PRO A 269 6.72 7.02 -0.81
CA PRO A 269 6.35 7.52 -2.12
C PRO A 269 6.30 9.06 -2.14
N SER A 270 6.30 9.64 -3.35
CA SER A 270 6.17 11.09 -3.52
C SER A 270 4.89 11.63 -2.87
N GLY A 271 5.00 12.69 -2.11
CA GLY A 271 3.94 13.24 -1.28
C GLY A 271 3.82 12.60 0.11
N GLY A 272 4.53 11.49 0.36
CA GLY A 272 4.53 10.77 1.63
C GLY A 272 3.46 9.68 1.72
N PHE A 273 3.67 8.77 2.65
CA PHE A 273 2.73 7.68 2.93
C PHE A 273 1.35 8.20 3.33
N GLY A 274 0.32 7.68 2.70
CA GLY A 274 -1.08 8.03 2.92
C GLY A 274 -1.55 9.22 2.08
N LYS A 275 -0.68 9.92 1.34
CA LYS A 275 -1.07 11.04 0.47
C LYS A 275 -1.96 10.59 -0.68
N ASP A 276 -1.60 9.52 -1.32
CA ASP A 276 -2.37 8.92 -2.40
C ASP A 276 -2.44 7.40 -2.22
N PRO A 277 -3.51 6.87 -1.63
CA PRO A 277 -3.68 5.44 -1.42
C PRO A 277 -3.57 4.61 -2.70
N ARG A 278 -3.91 5.16 -3.88
CA ARG A 278 -3.80 4.45 -5.16
C ARG A 278 -2.33 4.15 -5.49
N ASN A 279 -1.45 5.11 -5.25
CA ASN A 279 -0.02 4.95 -5.46
C ASN A 279 0.60 4.04 -4.38
N ASP A 280 0.22 4.22 -3.13
CA ASP A 280 0.74 3.48 -1.99
C ASP A 280 0.40 1.98 -2.08
N LEU A 281 -0.84 1.65 -2.46
CA LEU A 281 -1.36 0.29 -2.57
C LEU A 281 -1.23 -0.30 -3.98
N ARG A 282 -0.53 0.37 -4.90
CA ARG A 282 -0.35 -0.09 -6.28
C ARG A 282 -1.66 -0.41 -6.99
N SER A 283 -2.65 0.50 -6.91
CA SER A 283 -4.02 0.30 -7.39
C SER A 283 -4.12 0.43 -8.91
N HIS A 284 -3.53 -0.49 -9.64
CA HIS A 284 -3.56 -0.53 -11.10
C HIS A 284 -4.62 -1.51 -11.65
N TYR A 285 -5.53 -1.95 -10.82
CA TYR A 285 -6.74 -2.68 -11.20
C TYR A 285 -7.96 -1.76 -11.09
N VAL A 286 -9.03 -2.15 -11.76
CA VAL A 286 -10.37 -1.54 -11.60
C VAL A 286 -11.38 -2.65 -11.31
N THR A 287 -12.33 -2.34 -10.44
CA THR A 287 -13.52 -3.17 -10.24
C THR A 287 -14.71 -2.42 -10.84
N ILE A 288 -15.52 -3.15 -11.60
CA ILE A 288 -16.69 -2.64 -12.33
C ILE A 288 -17.95 -3.30 -11.75
#